data_5d18b6f9bdb5af10fd55dcf7cfbb8a7a
#
_entry.id   5d18b6f9bdb5af10fd55dcf7cfbb8a7a
#
_cell.length_a   1.000
_cell.length_b   1.000
_cell.length_c   1.000
_cell.angle_alpha   90.00
_cell.angle_beta   90.00
_cell.angle_gamma   90.00
#
_symmetry.space_group_name_H-M   'P 1'
#
loop_
_entity.id
_entity.type
_entity.pdbx_description
1 polymer ?
#
loop_
_entity_poly.entity_id
_entity_poly.type
_entity_poly.pdbx_seq_one_letter_code
_entity_poly.pdbx_strand_id
1 'polypeptide(L)'
;TPDRNGKLTNITAGFDNLESYLAGHPYFGSTVGRFCNRIALGKFSIGKQEYTLATNNGDHHLHGGEKGYDKVVWTGTPVKRAGARGVEFSYLSADGEEGYPGNLAIKATYWLTNNDELIVDLQAETDKATPVNLPNHNYWNLGGVGSGSIHDHHLKVEADQALDVDEGLIPTGKLNDVKGTPLDFRAFHKIGERIEENNLDPNGYDHCFALRNQSGKMALAATVKEEKSGRVMQIFTDQIGLQFYSGNFLTGDESSGGNEYQTLFCLET
;
A
#
# COMPACT_ATOMS: atom_id res chain seq x y z
N THR A 1 6.29 -0.99 -18.30
CA THR A 1 5.17 -1.39 -19.18
C THR A 1 5.13 -0.52 -20.44
N PRO A 2 4.66 -1.04 -21.60
CA PRO A 2 4.52 -0.24 -22.81
C PRO A 2 3.34 0.74 -22.69
N ASP A 3 3.46 1.89 -23.38
CA ASP A 3 2.32 2.78 -23.63
C ASP A 3 1.59 2.33 -24.93
N ARG A 4 0.56 3.11 -25.34
CA ARG A 4 -0.20 2.84 -26.59
C ARG A 4 0.64 2.86 -27.87
N ASN A 5 1.84 3.41 -27.84
CA ASN A 5 2.80 3.48 -28.94
C ASN A 5 3.89 2.41 -28.82
N GLY A 6 3.83 1.56 -27.81
CA GLY A 6 4.82 0.53 -27.53
C GLY A 6 6.07 1.02 -26.77
N LYS A 7 6.12 2.29 -26.33
CA LYS A 7 7.26 2.83 -25.58
C LYS A 7 7.22 2.29 -24.13
N LEU A 8 8.28 1.57 -23.75
CA LEU A 8 8.47 1.09 -22.38
C LEU A 8 8.81 2.25 -21.43
N THR A 9 8.14 2.27 -20.28
CA THR A 9 8.39 3.26 -19.23
C THR A 9 8.25 2.58 -17.87
N ASN A 10 9.08 2.98 -16.91
CA ASN A 10 8.91 2.58 -15.51
C ASN A 10 7.70 3.32 -14.92
N ILE A 11 6.78 2.58 -14.33
CA ILE A 11 5.54 3.11 -13.73
C ILE A 11 5.48 2.94 -12.21
N THR A 12 6.51 2.34 -11.59
CA THR A 12 6.62 2.19 -10.13
C THR A 12 7.86 2.91 -9.63
N ALA A 13 7.74 3.64 -8.53
CA ALA A 13 8.88 4.28 -7.89
C ALA A 13 9.75 3.29 -7.11
N GLY A 14 11.03 3.60 -7.03
CA GLY A 14 12.04 2.85 -6.30
C GLY A 14 13.41 3.47 -6.55
N PHE A 15 14.42 2.95 -5.86
CA PHE A 15 15.81 3.37 -6.05
C PHE A 15 16.61 2.32 -6.84
N ASP A 16 17.67 2.78 -7.52
CA ASP A 16 18.54 1.92 -8.33
C ASP A 16 19.64 1.24 -7.52
N ASN A 17 19.78 1.57 -6.24
CA ASN A 17 20.83 1.07 -5.36
C ASN A 17 20.33 0.85 -3.92
N LEU A 18 21.04 0.00 -3.16
CA LEU A 18 20.69 -0.33 -1.78
C LEU A 18 20.96 0.83 -0.83
N GLU A 19 21.98 1.64 -1.08
CA GLU A 19 22.39 2.75 -0.22
C GLU A 19 21.24 3.76 -0.05
N SER A 20 20.51 4.06 -1.11
CA SER A 20 19.35 4.96 -1.08
C SER A 20 18.21 4.37 -0.24
N TYR A 21 17.96 3.06 -0.31
CA TYR A 21 16.98 2.40 0.57
C TYR A 21 17.41 2.47 2.05
N LEU A 22 18.71 2.28 2.34
CA LEU A 22 19.23 2.34 3.70
C LEU A 22 19.24 3.76 4.29
N ALA A 23 19.34 4.78 3.45
CA ALA A 23 19.30 6.19 3.87
C ALA A 23 17.89 6.64 4.30
N GLY A 24 16.85 5.89 3.92
CA GLY A 24 15.45 6.15 4.23
C GLY A 24 14.60 6.28 2.97
N HIS A 25 13.37 5.81 3.04
CA HIS A 25 12.43 5.81 1.93
C HIS A 25 10.97 5.76 2.43
N PRO A 26 9.98 6.19 1.63
CA PRO A 26 8.57 6.13 1.99
C PRO A 26 7.96 4.75 1.69
N TYR A 27 8.63 3.65 2.05
CA TYR A 27 8.20 2.25 1.85
C TYR A 27 8.10 1.81 0.38
N PHE A 28 8.84 2.41 -0.56
CA PHE A 28 8.78 2.07 -1.99
C PHE A 28 8.84 0.58 -2.27
N GLY A 29 7.74 0.00 -2.79
CA GLY A 29 7.62 -1.39 -3.19
C GLY A 29 7.72 -2.44 -2.09
N SER A 30 7.78 -2.02 -0.83
CA SER A 30 8.00 -2.91 0.31
C SER A 30 6.79 -3.78 0.61
N THR A 31 7.04 -5.02 1.08
CA THR A 31 6.07 -5.75 1.90
C THR A 31 6.13 -5.14 3.30
N VAL A 32 5.07 -4.44 3.71
CA VAL A 32 5.00 -3.77 5.01
C VAL A 32 4.49 -4.74 6.07
N GLY A 33 5.00 -4.65 7.29
CA GLY A 33 4.58 -5.47 8.43
C GLY A 33 5.48 -5.24 9.65
N ARG A 34 5.09 -5.87 10.81
CA ARG A 34 4.10 -6.96 10.98
C ARG A 34 2.65 -6.51 10.73
N PHE A 35 2.32 -5.27 11.11
CA PHE A 35 0.99 -4.70 10.92
C PHE A 35 1.09 -3.37 10.17
N CYS A 36 0.56 -3.33 8.97
CA CYS A 36 0.52 -2.13 8.13
C CYS A 36 -0.48 -1.12 8.66
N ASN A 37 -0.23 0.14 8.33
CA ASN A 37 -0.95 1.31 8.79
C ASN A 37 -0.84 1.48 10.32
N ARG A 38 -1.73 2.26 10.95
CA ARG A 38 -1.55 2.73 12.34
C ARG A 38 -2.16 1.81 13.38
N ILE A 39 -1.46 1.74 14.54
CA ILE A 39 -2.02 1.22 15.80
C ILE A 39 -2.03 2.38 16.79
N ALA A 40 -3.20 2.76 17.27
CA ALA A 40 -3.42 3.87 18.17
C ALA A 40 -2.54 3.77 19.42
N LEU A 41 -1.78 4.85 19.72
CA LEU A 41 -0.89 4.97 20.89
C LEU A 41 0.11 3.81 21.01
N GLY A 42 0.39 3.08 19.92
CA GLY A 42 1.24 1.90 19.93
C GLY A 42 0.73 0.78 20.85
N LYS A 43 -0.58 0.66 21.07
CA LYS A 43 -1.16 -0.30 22.03
C LYS A 43 -2.26 -1.15 21.44
N PHE A 44 -2.25 -2.42 21.77
CA PHE A 44 -3.35 -3.35 21.49
C PHE A 44 -3.45 -4.42 22.56
N SER A 45 -4.58 -5.15 22.60
CA SER A 45 -4.78 -6.26 23.52
C SER A 45 -5.18 -7.53 22.78
N ILE A 46 -4.67 -8.66 23.24
CA ILE A 46 -5.12 -9.99 22.83
C ILE A 46 -5.66 -10.69 24.08
N GLY A 47 -6.97 -10.88 24.12
CA GLY A 47 -7.65 -11.32 25.33
C GLY A 47 -7.46 -10.33 26.49
N LYS A 48 -6.76 -10.74 27.55
CA LYS A 48 -6.48 -9.89 28.72
C LYS A 48 -5.05 -9.33 28.73
N GLN A 49 -4.23 -9.73 27.76
CA GLN A 49 -2.85 -9.28 27.67
C GLN A 49 -2.75 -8.01 26.83
N GLU A 50 -2.22 -6.94 27.41
CA GLU A 50 -1.86 -5.71 26.71
C GLU A 50 -0.43 -5.80 26.16
N TYR A 51 -0.24 -5.23 24.97
CA TYR A 51 1.04 -5.09 24.28
C TYR A 51 1.29 -3.63 23.96
N THR A 52 2.54 -3.21 24.11
CA THR A 52 2.99 -1.84 23.80
C THR A 52 4.08 -1.93 22.73
N LEU A 53 3.92 -1.15 21.67
CA LEU A 53 4.81 -1.04 20.53
C LEU A 53 5.49 0.34 20.53
N ALA A 54 6.57 0.47 19.76
CA ALA A 54 7.18 1.78 19.53
C ALA A 54 6.20 2.74 18.84
N THR A 55 6.24 4.03 19.19
CA THR A 55 5.48 5.09 18.53
C THR A 55 6.39 5.83 17.57
N ASN A 56 6.42 5.36 16.32
CA ASN A 56 7.28 5.86 15.25
C ASN A 56 6.58 6.85 14.29
N ASN A 57 5.34 7.24 14.62
CA ASN A 57 4.56 8.22 13.87
C ASN A 57 3.74 9.08 14.83
N GLY A 58 4.35 10.15 15.36
CA GLY A 58 3.77 10.92 16.46
C GLY A 58 3.51 10.03 17.68
N ASP A 59 2.28 10.05 18.19
CA ASP A 59 1.85 9.21 19.30
C ASP A 59 1.46 7.79 18.90
N HIS A 60 1.53 7.44 17.62
CA HIS A 60 1.04 6.17 17.08
C HIS A 60 2.17 5.27 16.55
N HIS A 61 1.88 3.98 16.49
CA HIS A 61 2.71 3.02 15.77
C HIS A 61 2.29 2.97 14.31
N LEU A 62 3.23 2.91 13.39
CA LEU A 62 2.99 2.89 11.95
C LEU A 62 3.82 1.81 11.27
N HIS A 63 3.22 1.08 10.34
CA HIS A 63 3.89 0.20 9.37
C HIS A 63 4.88 -0.82 9.97
N GLY A 64 4.61 -1.33 11.19
CA GLY A 64 5.43 -2.36 11.82
C GLY A 64 6.55 -1.84 12.71
N GLY A 65 6.70 -0.51 12.86
CA GLY A 65 7.58 0.10 13.86
C GLY A 65 8.84 0.75 13.30
N GLU A 66 9.80 0.96 14.16
CA GLU A 66 11.10 1.59 13.84
C GLU A 66 11.89 0.76 12.83
N LYS A 67 11.85 -0.56 12.99
CA LYS A 67 12.46 -1.53 12.09
C LYS A 67 11.41 -2.51 11.57
N GLY A 68 10.49 -1.99 10.74
CA GLY A 68 9.49 -2.80 10.05
C GLY A 68 10.10 -3.71 8.97
N TYR A 69 9.24 -4.44 8.27
CA TYR A 69 9.68 -5.44 7.28
C TYR A 69 10.31 -4.83 6.00
N ASP A 70 10.18 -3.53 5.82
CA ASP A 70 10.89 -2.72 4.83
C ASP A 70 12.39 -2.56 5.12
N LYS A 71 12.81 -2.81 6.38
CA LYS A 71 14.20 -2.61 6.87
C LYS A 71 14.88 -3.91 7.28
N VAL A 72 14.31 -5.06 6.99
CA VAL A 72 14.91 -6.36 7.31
C VAL A 72 15.43 -7.06 6.05
N VAL A 73 16.35 -8.01 6.25
CA VAL A 73 16.90 -8.81 5.14
C VAL A 73 16.02 -10.04 4.94
N TRP A 74 15.42 -10.15 3.78
CA TRP A 74 14.65 -11.31 3.36
C TRP A 74 15.53 -12.31 2.60
N THR A 75 15.25 -13.60 2.74
CA THR A 75 15.85 -14.63 1.90
C THR A 75 15.05 -14.75 0.61
N GLY A 76 15.67 -14.40 -0.53
CA GLY A 76 15.02 -14.46 -1.84
C GLY A 76 15.36 -15.75 -2.58
N THR A 77 14.36 -16.45 -3.10
CA THR A 77 14.50 -17.66 -3.92
C THR A 77 13.76 -17.48 -5.25
N PRO A 78 14.46 -17.56 -6.41
CA PRO A 78 13.80 -17.53 -7.70
C PRO A 78 12.82 -18.70 -7.86
N VAL A 79 11.60 -18.40 -8.31
CA VAL A 79 10.55 -19.39 -8.56
C VAL A 79 10.02 -19.28 -9.98
N LYS A 80 9.47 -20.39 -10.51
CA LYS A 80 8.89 -20.45 -11.85
C LYS A 80 7.67 -21.35 -11.88
N ARG A 81 6.68 -20.96 -12.68
CA ARG A 81 5.54 -21.81 -13.08
C ARG A 81 5.21 -21.57 -14.55
N ALA A 82 4.33 -22.37 -15.13
CA ALA A 82 3.89 -22.19 -16.52
C ALA A 82 3.33 -20.75 -16.71
N GLY A 83 3.87 -20.01 -17.68
CA GLY A 83 3.46 -18.64 -17.98
C GLY A 83 3.89 -17.57 -16.98
N ALA A 84 4.70 -17.88 -15.95
CA ALA A 84 5.15 -16.89 -14.98
C ALA A 84 6.57 -17.15 -14.47
N ARG A 85 7.21 -16.05 -14.04
CA ARG A 85 8.48 -16.04 -13.31
C ARG A 85 8.31 -15.21 -12.06
N GLY A 86 9.01 -15.54 -10.97
CA GLY A 86 8.85 -14.83 -9.73
C GLY A 86 10.02 -15.00 -8.78
N VAL A 87 9.87 -14.38 -7.63
CA VAL A 87 10.75 -14.53 -6.47
C VAL A 87 9.88 -14.77 -5.25
N GLU A 88 10.20 -15.82 -4.49
CA GLU A 88 9.67 -16.02 -3.13
C GLU A 88 10.66 -15.40 -2.16
N PHE A 89 10.20 -14.47 -1.36
CA PHE A 89 10.92 -13.91 -0.22
C PHE A 89 10.41 -14.55 1.06
N SER A 90 11.30 -14.99 1.94
CA SER A 90 10.96 -15.53 3.24
C SER A 90 11.65 -14.77 4.37
N TYR A 91 10.93 -14.56 5.46
CA TYR A 91 11.43 -13.94 6.67
C TYR A 91 10.80 -14.59 7.91
N LEU A 92 11.60 -14.76 8.98
CA LEU A 92 11.11 -15.18 10.30
C LEU A 92 11.22 -13.99 11.25
N SER A 93 10.08 -13.40 11.57
CA SER A 93 9.96 -12.36 12.59
C SER A 93 9.88 -13.03 13.96
N ALA A 94 10.86 -12.80 14.82
CA ALA A 94 10.95 -13.45 16.13
C ALA A 94 9.90 -12.93 17.11
N ASP A 95 9.54 -13.76 18.11
CA ASP A 95 8.69 -13.34 19.25
C ASP A 95 9.30 -12.11 19.93
N GLY A 96 8.53 -11.04 20.06
CA GLY A 96 8.95 -9.76 20.64
C GLY A 96 9.61 -8.77 19.66
N GLU A 97 9.79 -9.11 18.38
CA GLU A 97 10.27 -8.16 17.39
C GLU A 97 9.30 -6.99 17.28
N GLU A 98 9.81 -5.74 17.38
CA GLU A 98 9.04 -4.49 17.44
C GLU A 98 7.92 -4.50 18.51
N GLY A 99 7.98 -5.40 19.51
CA GLY A 99 6.98 -5.57 20.57
C GLY A 99 5.83 -6.51 20.25
N TYR A 100 5.79 -7.10 19.06
CA TYR A 100 4.73 -8.04 18.67
C TYR A 100 4.95 -9.44 19.25
N PRO A 101 3.88 -10.10 19.77
CA PRO A 101 4.01 -11.46 20.29
C PRO A 101 4.07 -12.52 19.19
N GLY A 102 4.76 -13.61 19.48
CA GLY A 102 4.84 -14.81 18.66
C GLY A 102 5.89 -14.71 17.54
N ASN A 103 6.45 -15.87 17.21
CA ASN A 103 7.23 -16.02 15.99
C ASN A 103 6.26 -15.99 14.80
N LEU A 104 6.58 -15.23 13.76
CA LEU A 104 5.82 -15.18 12.52
C LEU A 104 6.72 -15.54 11.35
N ALA A 105 6.48 -16.70 10.73
CA ALA A 105 7.11 -17.11 9.49
C ALA A 105 6.32 -16.55 8.31
N ILE A 106 6.97 -15.77 7.45
CA ILE A 106 6.32 -15.05 6.35
C ILE A 106 6.92 -15.49 5.03
N LYS A 107 6.07 -15.62 4.02
CA LYS A 107 6.43 -15.77 2.61
C LYS A 107 5.69 -14.72 1.80
N ALA A 108 6.45 -13.96 1.01
CA ALA A 108 5.93 -13.00 0.04
C ALA A 108 6.41 -13.43 -1.35
N THR A 109 5.51 -13.91 -2.19
CA THR A 109 5.87 -14.36 -3.54
C THR A 109 5.34 -13.39 -4.58
N TYR A 110 6.26 -12.81 -5.34
CA TYR A 110 5.96 -11.89 -6.44
C TYR A 110 6.08 -12.64 -7.77
N TRP A 111 5.00 -12.69 -8.53
CA TRP A 111 4.95 -13.33 -9.84
C TRP A 111 4.71 -12.28 -10.93
N LEU A 112 5.52 -12.31 -11.98
CA LEU A 112 5.23 -11.62 -13.22
C LEU A 112 4.77 -12.65 -14.24
N THR A 113 3.56 -12.49 -14.77
CA THR A 113 2.96 -13.42 -15.74
C THR A 113 3.14 -12.93 -17.18
N ASN A 114 2.95 -13.85 -18.13
CA ASN A 114 2.93 -13.51 -19.57
C ASN A 114 1.67 -12.73 -19.99
N ASN A 115 0.73 -12.52 -19.08
CA ASN A 115 -0.52 -11.77 -19.29
C ASN A 115 -0.44 -10.35 -18.70
N ASP A 116 0.77 -9.83 -18.45
CA ASP A 116 1.01 -8.51 -17.84
C ASP A 116 0.41 -8.36 -16.43
N GLU A 117 0.39 -9.46 -15.65
CA GLU A 117 -0.06 -9.46 -14.27
C GLU A 117 1.14 -9.48 -13.32
N LEU A 118 1.14 -8.61 -12.32
CA LEU A 118 1.93 -8.73 -11.11
C LEU A 118 1.05 -9.35 -10.02
N ILE A 119 1.38 -10.58 -9.60
CA ILE A 119 0.66 -11.27 -8.52
C ILE A 119 1.54 -11.22 -7.28
N VAL A 120 0.96 -10.76 -6.16
CA VAL A 120 1.58 -10.77 -4.84
C VAL A 120 0.81 -11.77 -3.98
N ASP A 121 1.47 -12.86 -3.60
CA ASP A 121 0.93 -13.93 -2.74
C ASP A 121 1.62 -13.85 -1.38
N LEU A 122 0.85 -13.58 -0.33
CA LEU A 122 1.34 -13.35 1.03
C LEU A 122 0.81 -14.47 1.94
N GLN A 123 1.74 -15.17 2.59
CA GLN A 123 1.44 -16.26 3.52
C GLN A 123 2.15 -16.00 4.84
N ALA A 124 1.48 -16.26 5.95
CA ALA A 124 2.06 -16.14 7.28
C ALA A 124 1.57 -17.24 8.22
N GLU A 125 2.50 -17.78 9.00
CA GLU A 125 2.23 -18.77 10.04
C GLU A 125 2.83 -18.31 11.36
N THR A 126 2.12 -18.49 12.47
CA THR A 126 2.56 -18.06 13.79
C THR A 126 2.34 -19.13 14.86
N ASP A 127 3.17 -19.11 15.90
CA ASP A 127 3.03 -19.98 17.09
C ASP A 127 2.21 -19.35 18.23
N LYS A 128 1.87 -18.03 18.12
CA LYS A 128 1.02 -17.34 19.09
C LYS A 128 0.08 -16.37 18.37
N ALA A 129 -1.05 -16.06 18.98
CA ALA A 129 -1.93 -15.01 18.47
C ALA A 129 -1.17 -13.67 18.38
N THR A 130 -1.21 -13.05 17.19
CA THR A 130 -0.54 -11.79 16.88
C THR A 130 -1.33 -11.05 15.79
N PRO A 131 -1.36 -9.71 15.80
CA PRO A 131 -1.94 -8.98 14.66
C PRO A 131 -1.02 -9.08 13.45
N VAL A 132 -1.62 -9.31 12.27
CA VAL A 132 -0.91 -9.39 10.98
C VAL A 132 -1.68 -8.62 9.92
N ASN A 133 -1.01 -7.73 9.23
CA ASN A 133 -1.49 -7.05 8.02
C ASN A 133 -0.30 -6.74 7.12
N LEU A 134 -0.25 -7.35 5.93
CA LEU A 134 0.94 -7.43 5.06
C LEU A 134 0.63 -6.94 3.64
N PRO A 135 0.35 -5.66 3.39
CA PRO A 135 0.19 -5.16 2.03
C PRO A 135 1.54 -5.00 1.31
N ASN A 136 1.45 -4.79 0.00
CA ASN A 136 2.53 -4.25 -0.79
C ASN A 136 2.35 -2.75 -0.97
N HIS A 137 3.39 -1.95 -0.67
CA HIS A 137 3.36 -0.50 -0.69
C HIS A 137 4.00 0.07 -1.97
N ASN A 138 3.51 -0.35 -3.12
CA ASN A 138 3.95 0.20 -4.40
C ASN A 138 3.39 1.60 -4.63
N TYR A 139 4.26 2.48 -5.12
CA TYR A 139 3.91 3.82 -5.60
C TYR A 139 3.88 3.82 -7.12
N TRP A 140 2.77 4.29 -7.70
CA TRP A 140 2.47 4.20 -9.11
C TRP A 140 2.32 5.56 -9.77
N ASN A 141 2.75 5.66 -11.02
CA ASN A 141 2.32 6.68 -11.96
C ASN A 141 2.21 6.04 -13.35
N LEU A 142 1.00 5.88 -13.88
CA LEU A 142 0.77 5.21 -15.16
C LEU A 142 1.23 6.05 -16.36
N GLY A 143 1.48 7.35 -16.19
CA GLY A 143 2.16 8.21 -17.17
C GLY A 143 3.67 7.90 -17.25
N GLY A 144 4.21 7.34 -16.16
CA GLY A 144 5.63 7.07 -15.94
C GLY A 144 6.16 7.84 -14.73
N VAL A 145 7.05 7.22 -13.97
CA VAL A 145 7.74 7.90 -12.86
C VAL A 145 8.47 9.13 -13.43
N GLY A 146 8.30 10.28 -12.77
CA GLY A 146 8.84 11.56 -13.23
C GLY A 146 8.03 12.25 -14.34
N SER A 147 6.85 11.74 -14.74
CA SER A 147 5.99 12.38 -15.75
C SER A 147 5.12 13.51 -15.19
N GLY A 148 5.23 13.84 -13.90
CA GLY A 148 4.47 14.87 -13.21
C GLY A 148 3.32 14.32 -12.37
N SER A 149 2.33 15.17 -12.10
CA SER A 149 1.21 14.90 -11.20
C SER A 149 0.33 13.73 -11.66
N ILE A 150 -0.25 13.02 -10.66
CA ILE A 150 -1.25 11.96 -10.87
C ILE A 150 -2.68 12.49 -11.05
N HIS A 151 -2.89 13.80 -11.02
CA HIS A 151 -4.23 14.42 -11.01
C HIS A 151 -5.08 14.04 -12.22
N ASP A 152 -4.48 13.81 -13.39
CA ASP A 152 -5.19 13.42 -14.60
C ASP A 152 -5.48 11.91 -14.70
N HIS A 153 -5.01 11.08 -13.75
CA HIS A 153 -5.38 9.67 -13.70
C HIS A 153 -6.86 9.55 -13.29
N HIS A 154 -7.59 8.67 -13.97
CA HIS A 154 -8.97 8.35 -13.64
C HIS A 154 -8.99 7.11 -12.74
N LEU A 155 -9.54 7.27 -11.54
CA LEU A 155 -9.70 6.20 -10.56
C LEU A 155 -11.17 5.79 -10.46
N LYS A 156 -11.42 4.49 -10.35
CA LYS A 156 -12.68 3.90 -9.90
C LYS A 156 -12.39 2.87 -8.82
N VAL A 157 -13.15 2.91 -7.71
CA VAL A 157 -13.04 1.98 -6.58
C VAL A 157 -14.36 1.24 -6.39
N GLU A 158 -14.31 -0.08 -6.19
CA GLU A 158 -15.48 -0.93 -5.96
C GLU A 158 -15.89 -0.91 -4.48
N ALA A 159 -16.21 0.31 -3.98
CA ALA A 159 -16.62 0.55 -2.60
C ALA A 159 -17.74 1.59 -2.54
N ASP A 160 -18.64 1.44 -1.57
CA ASP A 160 -19.71 2.41 -1.28
C ASP A 160 -19.42 3.18 0.01
N GLN A 161 -18.45 2.73 0.80
CA GLN A 161 -18.09 3.30 2.10
C GLN A 161 -16.57 3.38 2.26
N ALA A 162 -16.12 4.31 3.11
CA ALA A 162 -14.74 4.42 3.56
C ALA A 162 -14.70 4.49 5.09
N LEU A 163 -13.57 4.10 5.67
CA LEU A 163 -13.32 4.24 7.10
C LEU A 163 -13.30 5.72 7.49
N ASP A 164 -14.02 6.06 8.55
CA ASP A 164 -13.88 7.33 9.24
C ASP A 164 -12.60 7.30 10.08
N VAL A 165 -11.85 8.41 10.04
CA VAL A 165 -10.59 8.55 10.79
C VAL A 165 -10.62 9.85 11.61
N ASP A 166 -9.91 9.84 12.74
CA ASP A 166 -9.67 11.03 13.54
C ASP A 166 -8.49 11.88 13.00
N GLU A 167 -8.12 12.94 13.70
CA GLU A 167 -7.02 13.86 13.34
C GLU A 167 -5.65 13.14 13.29
N GLY A 168 -5.49 12.01 13.99
CA GLY A 168 -4.30 11.16 13.96
C GLY A 168 -4.32 10.11 12.85
N LEU A 169 -5.32 10.16 11.95
CA LEU A 169 -5.59 9.14 10.94
C LEU A 169 -5.85 7.74 11.53
N ILE A 170 -6.37 7.70 12.75
CA ILE A 170 -6.78 6.47 13.41
C ILE A 170 -8.23 6.15 13.07
N PRO A 171 -8.56 4.93 12.61
CA PRO A 171 -9.94 4.53 12.35
C PRO A 171 -10.81 4.64 13.60
N THR A 172 -11.95 5.34 13.48
CA THR A 172 -12.91 5.53 14.59
C THR A 172 -13.83 4.31 14.80
N GLY A 173 -13.76 3.34 13.89
CA GLY A 173 -14.67 2.19 13.82
C GLY A 173 -15.97 2.45 13.06
N LYS A 174 -16.14 3.65 12.50
CA LYS A 174 -17.30 4.00 11.67
C LYS A 174 -16.97 3.82 10.18
N LEU A 175 -18.01 3.55 9.39
CA LEU A 175 -17.98 3.57 7.94
C LEU A 175 -18.90 4.71 7.46
N ASN A 176 -18.35 5.60 6.65
CA ASN A 176 -19.07 6.71 6.05
C ASN A 176 -19.37 6.42 4.57
N ASP A 177 -20.59 6.73 4.12
CA ASP A 177 -20.94 6.63 2.71
C ASP A 177 -20.07 7.60 1.89
N VAL A 178 -19.49 7.11 0.80
CA VAL A 178 -18.67 7.94 -0.10
C VAL A 178 -19.51 8.80 -1.03
N LYS A 179 -20.80 8.49 -1.19
CA LYS A 179 -21.71 9.17 -2.14
C LYS A 179 -21.77 10.66 -1.91
N GLY A 180 -21.40 11.43 -2.95
CA GLY A 180 -21.46 12.89 -2.93
C GLY A 180 -20.36 13.55 -2.08
N THR A 181 -19.32 12.81 -1.71
CA THR A 181 -18.13 13.31 -1.00
C THR A 181 -16.93 13.34 -1.96
N PRO A 182 -15.81 13.95 -1.58
CA PRO A 182 -14.57 13.86 -2.34
C PRO A 182 -14.07 12.42 -2.57
N LEU A 183 -14.49 11.46 -1.73
CA LEU A 183 -14.15 10.04 -1.82
C LEU A 183 -15.07 9.25 -2.78
N ASP A 184 -15.98 9.87 -3.49
CA ASP A 184 -16.92 9.17 -4.40
C ASP A 184 -16.24 8.73 -5.70
N PHE A 185 -15.49 7.64 -5.63
CA PHE A 185 -14.86 6.96 -6.78
C PHE A 185 -15.67 5.75 -7.28
N ARG A 186 -16.98 5.67 -7.02
CA ARG A 186 -17.84 4.58 -7.53
C ARG A 186 -17.96 4.59 -9.06
N ALA A 187 -17.76 5.72 -9.68
CA ALA A 187 -17.55 5.90 -11.12
C ALA A 187 -16.13 6.45 -11.36
N PHE A 188 -15.67 6.46 -12.62
CA PHE A 188 -14.38 7.06 -12.93
C PHE A 188 -14.42 8.57 -12.71
N HIS A 189 -13.52 9.05 -11.83
CA HIS A 189 -13.22 10.45 -11.61
C HIS A 189 -11.72 10.67 -11.68
N LYS A 190 -11.31 11.85 -12.14
CA LYS A 190 -9.89 12.23 -12.04
C LYS A 190 -9.48 12.32 -10.58
N ILE A 191 -8.28 11.85 -10.24
CA ILE A 191 -7.75 11.93 -8.88
C ILE A 191 -7.72 13.40 -8.42
N GLY A 192 -7.29 14.32 -9.28
CA GLY A 192 -7.24 15.75 -8.97
C GLY A 192 -8.58 16.48 -8.94
N GLU A 193 -9.70 15.86 -9.37
CA GLU A 193 -10.98 16.56 -9.56
C GLU A 193 -11.53 17.17 -8.27
N ARG A 194 -11.36 16.47 -7.14
CA ARG A 194 -11.89 16.88 -5.83
C ARG A 194 -10.83 16.74 -4.72
N ILE A 195 -9.56 16.68 -5.10
CA ILE A 195 -8.46 16.42 -4.14
C ILE A 195 -8.33 17.54 -3.11
N GLU A 196 -8.60 18.80 -3.52
CA GLU A 196 -8.56 19.96 -2.66
C GLU A 196 -9.77 20.06 -1.68
N GLU A 197 -10.79 19.25 -1.89
CA GLU A 197 -11.98 19.21 -1.02
C GLU A 197 -11.79 18.29 0.19
N ASN A 198 -10.68 17.52 0.25
CA ASN A 198 -10.32 16.72 1.40
C ASN A 198 -9.71 17.60 2.50
N ASN A 199 -10.12 17.37 3.74
CA ASN A 199 -9.68 18.14 4.90
C ASN A 199 -8.45 17.51 5.60
N LEU A 200 -7.62 16.74 4.88
CA LEU A 200 -6.37 16.22 5.43
C LEU A 200 -5.26 17.27 5.37
N ASP A 201 -4.30 17.18 6.26
CA ASP A 201 -3.08 17.99 6.27
C ASP A 201 -1.83 17.06 6.31
N PRO A 202 -1.01 17.00 5.25
CA PRO A 202 -1.17 17.70 3.96
C PRO A 202 -2.37 17.20 3.17
N ASN A 203 -2.95 18.11 2.33
CA ASN A 203 -4.15 17.82 1.56
C ASN A 203 -3.95 16.66 0.57
N GLY A 204 -5.01 15.89 0.32
CA GLY A 204 -4.98 14.74 -0.59
C GLY A 204 -5.78 13.54 -0.07
N TYR A 205 -5.57 12.39 -0.66
CA TYR A 205 -6.18 11.14 -0.22
C TYR A 205 -5.22 10.34 0.65
N ASP A 206 -5.70 9.82 1.75
CA ASP A 206 -5.07 8.79 2.60
C ASP A 206 -6.19 8.04 3.34
N HIS A 207 -7.02 7.30 2.58
CA HIS A 207 -8.28 6.75 3.06
C HIS A 207 -8.40 5.27 2.74
N CYS A 208 -8.93 4.51 3.69
CA CYS A 208 -9.24 3.10 3.51
C CYS A 208 -10.71 2.93 3.08
N PHE A 209 -10.91 2.38 1.89
CA PHE A 209 -12.21 2.03 1.34
C PHE A 209 -12.63 0.63 1.81
N ALA A 210 -13.86 0.50 2.31
CA ALA A 210 -14.48 -0.79 2.57
C ALA A 210 -15.00 -1.36 1.24
N LEU A 211 -14.32 -2.37 0.71
CA LEU A 211 -14.67 -2.96 -0.58
C LEU A 211 -16.03 -3.66 -0.54
N ARG A 212 -16.78 -3.65 -1.64
CA ARG A 212 -18.06 -4.37 -1.76
C ARG A 212 -17.88 -5.87 -1.57
N ASN A 213 -16.73 -6.41 -1.99
CA ASN A 213 -16.43 -7.81 -1.80
C ASN A 213 -15.90 -8.07 -0.39
N GLN A 214 -16.74 -8.69 0.44
CA GLN A 214 -16.41 -9.09 1.82
C GLN A 214 -16.29 -10.63 1.95
N SER A 215 -16.18 -11.35 0.82
CA SER A 215 -16.26 -12.80 0.81
C SER A 215 -14.92 -13.52 1.04
N GLY A 216 -13.79 -12.79 1.08
CA GLY A 216 -12.45 -13.37 1.10
C GLY A 216 -12.06 -14.09 -0.21
N LYS A 217 -12.76 -13.80 -1.31
CA LYS A 217 -12.44 -14.33 -2.64
C LYS A 217 -11.88 -13.21 -3.53
N MET A 218 -10.98 -13.57 -4.41
CA MET A 218 -10.41 -12.65 -5.38
C MET A 218 -11.49 -11.92 -6.18
N ALA A 219 -11.50 -10.57 -6.15
CA ALA A 219 -12.42 -9.73 -6.89
C ALA A 219 -11.76 -8.40 -7.27
N LEU A 220 -12.31 -7.73 -8.29
CA LEU A 220 -11.87 -6.39 -8.67
C LEU A 220 -12.14 -5.40 -7.53
N ALA A 221 -11.10 -4.67 -7.11
CA ALA A 221 -11.15 -3.64 -6.08
C ALA A 221 -11.09 -2.23 -6.66
N ALA A 222 -10.20 -2.01 -7.64
CA ALA A 222 -10.05 -0.69 -8.26
C ALA A 222 -9.58 -0.79 -9.71
N THR A 223 -9.85 0.27 -10.48
CA THR A 223 -9.30 0.46 -11.82
C THR A 223 -8.75 1.87 -11.95
N VAL A 224 -7.52 2.00 -12.43
CA VAL A 224 -6.88 3.28 -12.76
C VAL A 224 -6.59 3.34 -14.24
N LYS A 225 -6.83 4.52 -14.86
CA LYS A 225 -6.53 4.79 -16.27
C LYS A 225 -5.72 6.06 -16.41
N GLU A 226 -4.73 6.04 -17.29
CA GLU A 226 -4.02 7.25 -17.70
C GLU A 226 -4.18 7.41 -19.22
N GLU A 227 -4.80 8.52 -19.63
CA GLU A 227 -5.28 8.67 -21.01
C GLU A 227 -4.16 8.91 -22.02
N LYS A 228 -3.10 9.62 -21.65
CA LYS A 228 -2.01 9.97 -22.58
C LYS A 228 -1.20 8.73 -22.95
N SER A 229 -0.81 7.93 -21.96
CA SER A 229 -0.10 6.67 -22.18
C SER A 229 -1.02 5.55 -22.69
N GLY A 230 -2.32 5.63 -22.36
CA GLY A 230 -3.30 4.59 -22.59
C GLY A 230 -3.19 3.39 -21.65
N ARG A 231 -2.37 3.48 -20.60
CA ARG A 231 -2.24 2.40 -19.61
C ARG A 231 -3.46 2.33 -18.74
N VAL A 232 -3.85 1.09 -18.45
CA VAL A 232 -4.92 0.76 -17.51
C VAL A 232 -4.36 -0.24 -16.50
N MET A 233 -4.58 0.03 -15.22
CA MET A 233 -4.24 -0.88 -14.14
C MET A 233 -5.52 -1.32 -13.44
N GLN A 234 -5.65 -2.61 -13.18
CA GLN A 234 -6.74 -3.18 -12.38
C GLN A 234 -6.14 -3.87 -11.15
N ILE A 235 -6.71 -3.59 -10.00
CA ILE A 235 -6.33 -4.23 -8.74
C ILE A 235 -7.39 -5.26 -8.40
N PHE A 236 -6.98 -6.51 -8.25
CA PHE A 236 -7.79 -7.59 -7.73
C PHE A 236 -7.25 -7.99 -6.36
N THR A 237 -8.14 -8.27 -5.42
CA THR A 237 -7.77 -8.70 -4.07
C THR A 237 -8.81 -9.64 -3.47
N ASP A 238 -8.39 -10.47 -2.52
CA ASP A 238 -9.25 -11.24 -1.63
C ASP A 238 -9.50 -10.51 -0.29
N GLN A 239 -8.88 -9.34 -0.10
CA GLN A 239 -9.02 -8.52 1.10
C GLN A 239 -10.30 -7.67 1.09
N ILE A 240 -10.69 -7.21 2.28
CA ILE A 240 -11.95 -6.47 2.49
C ILE A 240 -11.80 -4.96 2.41
N GLY A 241 -10.58 -4.44 2.35
CA GLY A 241 -10.24 -3.03 2.33
C GLY A 241 -9.23 -2.68 1.26
N LEU A 242 -9.19 -1.42 0.88
CA LEU A 242 -8.23 -0.83 -0.04
C LEU A 242 -7.84 0.55 0.47
N GLN A 243 -6.58 0.72 0.85
CA GLN A 243 -6.02 2.05 1.14
C GLN A 243 -5.67 2.74 -0.17
N PHE A 244 -6.19 3.94 -0.37
CA PHE A 244 -5.80 4.86 -1.42
C PHE A 244 -5.03 6.03 -0.83
N TYR A 245 -3.77 6.18 -1.23
CA TYR A 245 -2.87 7.25 -0.82
C TYR A 245 -2.35 7.98 -2.06
N SER A 246 -2.44 9.30 -2.07
CA SER A 246 -2.10 10.14 -3.23
C SER A 246 -0.71 10.78 -3.16
N GLY A 247 0.21 10.22 -2.35
CA GLY A 247 1.59 10.70 -2.29
C GLY A 247 1.76 12.05 -1.59
N ASN A 248 0.93 12.35 -0.58
CA ASN A 248 0.85 13.65 0.08
C ASN A 248 2.09 14.01 0.91
N PHE A 249 2.91 13.03 1.27
CA PHE A 249 4.14 13.22 2.07
C PHE A 249 5.43 13.12 1.24
N LEU A 250 5.33 13.04 -0.08
CA LEU A 250 6.50 13.07 -0.96
C LEU A 250 7.03 14.50 -1.04
N THR A 251 8.31 14.68 -0.81
CA THR A 251 8.95 16.00 -0.60
C THR A 251 9.85 16.45 -1.75
N GLY A 252 10.08 15.58 -2.76
CA GLY A 252 10.97 15.84 -3.87
C GLY A 252 12.45 15.71 -3.52
N ASP A 253 12.78 15.35 -2.30
CA ASP A 253 14.16 15.13 -1.85
C ASP A 253 14.68 13.71 -2.19
N GLU A 254 15.91 13.42 -1.74
CA GLU A 254 16.57 12.13 -1.98
C GLU A 254 15.81 10.95 -1.36
N SER A 255 15.17 11.13 -0.19
CA SER A 255 14.40 10.08 0.47
C SER A 255 13.12 9.72 -0.29
N SER A 256 12.57 10.67 -1.02
CA SER A 256 11.44 10.51 -1.94
C SER A 256 11.87 10.09 -3.36
N GLY A 257 13.16 9.82 -3.58
CA GLY A 257 13.71 9.52 -4.91
C GLY A 257 13.49 10.64 -5.93
N GLY A 258 13.45 11.89 -5.48
CA GLY A 258 13.13 13.06 -6.29
C GLY A 258 11.65 13.17 -6.69
N ASN A 259 10.78 12.32 -6.16
CA ASN A 259 9.34 12.39 -6.43
C ASN A 259 8.68 13.44 -5.54
N GLU A 260 7.98 14.36 -6.15
CA GLU A 260 7.31 15.47 -5.48
C GLU A 260 5.90 15.09 -5.01
N TYR A 261 5.29 15.98 -4.22
CA TYR A 261 3.92 15.94 -3.76
C TYR A 261 2.95 15.57 -4.90
N GLN A 262 2.14 14.54 -4.67
CA GLN A 262 1.10 14.05 -5.59
C GLN A 262 1.58 13.69 -7.01
N THR A 263 2.82 13.21 -7.14
CA THR A 263 3.34 12.65 -8.40
C THR A 263 3.23 11.12 -8.47
N LEU A 264 2.88 10.48 -7.37
CA LEU A 264 2.68 9.03 -7.25
C LEU A 264 1.45 8.71 -6.39
N PHE A 265 0.87 7.54 -6.56
CA PHE A 265 -0.22 7.04 -5.71
C PHE A 265 0.02 5.59 -5.28
N CYS A 266 -0.58 5.20 -4.13
CA CYS A 266 -0.61 3.83 -3.65
C CYS A 266 -2.05 3.30 -3.64
N LEU A 267 -2.18 1.99 -3.89
CA LEU A 267 -3.41 1.21 -3.72
C LEU A 267 -3.02 -0.08 -2.98
N GLU A 268 -3.25 -0.08 -1.67
CA GLU A 268 -2.79 -1.13 -0.76
C GLU A 268 -3.98 -1.97 -0.30
N THR A 269 -3.86 -3.28 -0.49
CA THR A 269 -4.92 -4.26 -0.15
C THR A 269 -4.50 -5.20 0.94
#